data_6babf2c8694fd6d036dc0d3314ce6301
#
_entry.id   6babf2c8694fd6d036dc0d3314ce6301
#
_cell.length_a   1.000
_cell.length_b   1.000
_cell.length_c   1.000
_cell.angle_alpha   90.00
_cell.angle_beta   90.00
_cell.angle_gamma   90.00
#
_symmetry.space_group_name_H-M   'P 1'
#
loop_
_entity.id
_entity.type
_entity.pdbx_description
1 polymer ?
#
loop_
_entity_poly.entity_id
_entity_poly.type
_entity_poly.pdbx_seq_one_letter_code
_entity_poly.pdbx_strand_id
1 'polypeptide(L)'
;MLFSSPATLPFPLLMRPIPALTFLATLVCYAEVASAQAPAAAAAPRLNRYIELMEAKKPAFGVFSSNVSTRNGAAMASSGLDFVIVDLEHSPFDPTRLEGYLLGMVSKAEIHKKGNLQPGVVPFVRVPAAGREQLQFVIKQVLDLGPMGIVVPHVDTAKDASAMVQACRFPQLNGVPDYEPAGKRGIGYGWAARYWGLSGTEYAERADVWPLDPKGEISLWLMIETKEAVENCLEIARVPGVAGLFIGPSDLAFSLGVPLGDPAVETAIEKIVAVSQQTGVPLGTLCGAGDVEKRLSQGFRFLAVGGDAGPSGGVREAVSIGRKFKPKG
;
A
#
# COMPACT_ATOMS: atom_id res chain seq x y z
N MET A 1 1.91 -67.49 5.14
CA MET A 1 1.56 -68.03 6.48
C MET A 1 0.65 -66.98 7.09
N LEU A 2 -0.66 -67.21 6.99
CA LEU A 2 -1.55 -67.75 8.01
C LEU A 2 -1.90 -66.71 9.08
N PHE A 3 -3.11 -66.17 8.97
CA PHE A 3 -4.33 -66.29 9.81
C PHE A 3 -4.33 -65.28 10.94
N SER A 4 -5.40 -64.65 11.36
CA SER A 4 -6.85 -64.90 11.29
C SER A 4 -7.65 -63.67 11.77
N SER A 5 -8.80 -63.48 11.15
CA SER A 5 -9.98 -62.74 11.64
C SER A 5 -10.85 -63.71 12.50
N PRO A 6 -12.00 -63.35 13.04
CA PRO A 6 -12.53 -62.22 13.81
C PRO A 6 -13.25 -62.70 15.10
N ALA A 7 -13.80 -61.80 15.87
CA ALA A 7 -14.82 -62.14 16.87
C ALA A 7 -15.90 -61.06 16.94
N THR A 8 -17.07 -61.40 16.41
CA THR A 8 -18.36 -60.73 16.62
C THR A 8 -18.99 -61.18 17.94
N LEU A 9 -19.48 -60.26 18.74
CA LEU A 9 -20.42 -60.54 19.83
C LEU A 9 -21.69 -59.70 19.64
N PRO A 10 -22.88 -60.29 19.79
CA PRO A 10 -24.16 -59.63 19.69
C PRO A 10 -24.65 -59.10 21.04
N PHE A 11 -25.18 -57.89 21.07
CA PHE A 11 -25.97 -57.40 22.20
C PHE A 11 -27.45 -57.46 21.90
N PRO A 12 -28.31 -57.93 22.84
CA PRO A 12 -29.75 -57.99 22.61
C PRO A 12 -30.43 -56.63 22.93
N LEU A 13 -31.36 -56.25 22.08
CA LEU A 13 -32.29 -55.15 22.30
C LEU A 13 -33.28 -55.52 23.43
N LEU A 14 -33.30 -54.74 24.48
CA LEU A 14 -34.37 -54.72 25.47
C LEU A 14 -35.18 -53.43 25.28
N MET A 15 -36.37 -53.55 24.63
CA MET A 15 -37.37 -52.51 24.59
C MET A 15 -38.10 -52.43 25.94
N ARG A 16 -38.11 -51.26 26.57
CA ARG A 16 -38.96 -50.93 27.70
C ARG A 16 -40.06 -49.98 27.20
N PRO A 17 -41.32 -50.11 27.66
CA PRO A 17 -42.41 -49.26 27.26
C PRO A 17 -42.38 -47.90 27.95
N ILE A 18 -42.69 -46.85 27.19
CA ILE A 18 -42.79 -45.48 27.67
C ILE A 18 -44.22 -45.23 28.15
N PRO A 19 -44.45 -44.73 29.37
CA PRO A 19 -45.80 -44.36 29.83
C PRO A 19 -46.23 -43.03 29.20
N ALA A 20 -47.51 -42.94 28.85
CA ALA A 20 -48.18 -41.73 28.33
C ALA A 20 -48.08 -40.61 29.36
N LEU A 21 -47.49 -39.44 28.94
CA LEU A 21 -47.55 -38.24 29.75
C LEU A 21 -48.47 -37.22 29.08
N THR A 22 -49.35 -36.71 29.89
CA THR A 22 -50.38 -35.73 29.69
C THR A 22 -49.87 -34.42 29.10
N PHE A 23 -50.53 -33.94 28.02
CA PHE A 23 -50.30 -32.63 27.46
C PHE A 23 -50.76 -31.53 28.42
N LEU A 24 -49.83 -30.77 28.96
CA LEU A 24 -50.11 -29.50 29.66
C LEU A 24 -49.72 -28.37 28.67
N ALA A 25 -50.75 -27.67 28.20
CA ALA A 25 -50.56 -26.52 27.30
C ALA A 25 -49.95 -25.37 28.11
N THR A 26 -48.70 -25.09 27.94
CA THR A 26 -48.06 -23.87 28.43
C THR A 26 -48.07 -22.82 27.33
N LEU A 27 -48.85 -21.76 27.58
CA LEU A 27 -48.89 -20.56 26.76
C LEU A 27 -47.56 -19.85 26.87
N VAL A 28 -46.70 -19.95 25.84
CA VAL A 28 -45.45 -19.21 25.78
C VAL A 28 -45.74 -17.84 25.19
N CYS A 29 -45.72 -16.81 26.03
CA CYS A 29 -45.67 -15.41 25.60
C CYS A 29 -44.32 -15.21 24.84
N TYR A 30 -44.37 -15.04 23.53
CA TYR A 30 -43.27 -14.50 22.76
C TYR A 30 -43.09 -13.03 23.11
N ALA A 31 -42.14 -12.73 23.99
CA ALA A 31 -41.60 -11.40 24.09
C ALA A 31 -40.73 -11.19 22.85
N GLU A 32 -41.09 -10.25 21.98
CA GLU A 32 -40.21 -9.74 20.93
C GLU A 32 -38.99 -9.14 21.60
N VAL A 33 -37.90 -9.88 21.62
CA VAL A 33 -36.59 -9.33 21.92
C VAL A 33 -36.19 -8.53 20.67
N ALA A 34 -36.44 -7.22 20.72
CA ALA A 34 -35.86 -6.30 19.77
C ALA A 34 -34.34 -6.55 19.78
N SER A 35 -33.81 -7.17 18.74
CA SER A 35 -32.37 -7.31 18.54
C SER A 35 -31.82 -5.90 18.43
N ALA A 36 -31.29 -5.36 19.51
CA ALA A 36 -30.44 -4.19 19.44
C ALA A 36 -29.26 -4.57 18.53
N GLN A 37 -29.29 -4.04 17.33
CA GLN A 37 -28.19 -4.16 16.39
C GLN A 37 -26.95 -3.64 17.09
N ALA A 38 -26.00 -4.53 17.39
CA ALA A 38 -24.73 -4.13 17.96
C ALA A 38 -24.17 -2.99 17.08
N PRO A 39 -23.66 -1.90 17.69
CA PRO A 39 -23.08 -0.82 16.91
C PRO A 39 -22.03 -1.45 15.98
N ALA A 40 -22.12 -1.11 14.70
CA ALA A 40 -21.16 -1.60 13.69
C ALA A 40 -19.76 -1.40 14.27
N ALA A 41 -19.01 -2.48 14.42
CA ALA A 41 -17.67 -2.42 14.96
C ALA A 41 -16.91 -1.37 14.16
N ALA A 42 -16.36 -0.36 14.84
CA ALA A 42 -15.58 0.68 14.19
C ALA A 42 -14.52 0.00 13.32
N ALA A 43 -14.45 0.37 12.04
CA ALA A 43 -13.50 -0.23 11.13
C ALA A 43 -12.11 -0.18 11.77
N ALA A 44 -11.39 -1.31 11.72
CA ALA A 44 -10.05 -1.38 12.31
C ALA A 44 -9.19 -0.26 11.69
N PRO A 45 -8.42 0.47 12.50
CA PRO A 45 -7.64 1.59 11.99
C PRO A 45 -6.66 1.13 10.90
N ARG A 46 -6.45 1.97 9.90
CA ARG A 46 -5.45 1.74 8.87
C ARG A 46 -4.08 1.50 9.48
N LEU A 47 -3.33 0.54 8.96
CA LEU A 47 -1.90 0.43 9.24
C LEU A 47 -1.12 1.45 8.41
N ASN A 48 -1.51 1.64 7.16
CA ASN A 48 -0.86 2.60 6.27
C ASN A 48 -1.46 4.01 6.46
N ARG A 49 -0.83 4.82 7.32
CA ARG A 49 -1.24 6.22 7.55
C ARG A 49 -1.25 7.06 6.28
N TYR A 50 -0.41 6.73 5.31
CA TYR A 50 -0.41 7.42 4.02
C TYR A 50 -1.76 7.28 3.30
N ILE A 51 -2.37 6.10 3.34
CA ILE A 51 -3.70 5.88 2.73
C ILE A 51 -4.76 6.75 3.43
N GLU A 52 -4.72 6.90 4.75
CA GLU A 52 -5.63 7.82 5.46
C GLU A 52 -5.51 9.27 4.96
N LEU A 53 -4.30 9.73 4.67
CA LEU A 53 -4.10 11.06 4.11
C LEU A 53 -4.70 11.17 2.71
N MET A 54 -4.56 10.14 1.88
CA MET A 54 -5.13 10.13 0.53
C MET A 54 -6.66 10.07 0.55
N GLU A 55 -7.25 9.24 1.40
CA GLU A 55 -8.70 9.17 1.62
C GLU A 55 -9.26 10.51 2.12
N ALA A 56 -8.52 11.17 3.01
CA ALA A 56 -8.85 12.51 3.50
C ALA A 56 -8.53 13.64 2.50
N LYS A 57 -8.04 13.31 1.31
CA LYS A 57 -7.59 14.27 0.28
C LYS A 57 -6.53 15.25 0.78
N LYS A 58 -5.70 14.86 1.73
CA LYS A 58 -4.62 15.65 2.30
C LYS A 58 -3.29 15.36 1.62
N PRO A 59 -2.42 16.35 1.44
CA PRO A 59 -1.07 16.11 0.94
C PRO A 59 -0.21 15.39 1.98
N ALA A 60 0.68 14.53 1.48
CA ALA A 60 1.72 13.86 2.22
C ALA A 60 3.10 14.35 1.76
N PHE A 61 4.02 14.51 2.72
CA PHE A 61 5.37 14.99 2.48
C PHE A 61 6.39 13.97 2.94
N GLY A 62 7.37 13.69 2.10
CA GLY A 62 8.43 12.74 2.38
C GLY A 62 9.72 13.08 1.65
N VAL A 63 10.66 12.14 1.68
CA VAL A 63 11.96 12.29 1.02
C VAL A 63 12.36 10.98 0.34
N PHE A 64 13.27 11.08 -0.64
CA PHE A 64 14.02 9.91 -1.10
C PHE A 64 15.15 9.60 -0.12
N SER A 65 15.42 8.31 0.10
CA SER A 65 16.47 7.81 0.98
C SER A 65 17.34 6.79 0.24
N SER A 66 18.57 7.18 -0.07
CA SER A 66 19.58 6.33 -0.72
C SER A 66 20.56 5.71 0.29
N ASN A 67 20.61 6.22 1.52
CA ASN A 67 21.37 5.63 2.62
C ASN A 67 20.58 4.49 3.28
N VAL A 68 20.67 3.29 2.71
CA VAL A 68 19.93 2.10 3.16
C VAL A 68 20.62 1.46 4.37
N SER A 69 20.81 2.22 5.45
CA SER A 69 21.35 1.70 6.72
C SER A 69 20.26 1.67 7.81
N THR A 70 20.38 0.72 8.74
CA THR A 70 19.46 0.61 9.89
C THR A 70 19.36 1.89 10.70
N ARG A 71 20.49 2.59 10.90
CA ARG A 71 20.52 3.87 11.63
C ARG A 71 19.77 4.97 10.89
N ASN A 72 19.88 5.00 9.56
CA ASN A 72 19.14 5.96 8.76
C ASN A 72 17.62 5.65 8.79
N GLY A 73 17.24 4.37 8.75
CA GLY A 73 15.85 3.97 8.96
C GLY A 73 15.26 4.50 10.27
N ALA A 74 16.03 4.40 11.38
CA ALA A 74 15.62 4.95 12.67
C ALA A 74 15.53 6.49 12.66
N ALA A 75 16.44 7.17 11.98
CA ALA A 75 16.39 8.61 11.81
C ALA A 75 15.16 9.06 11.01
N MET A 76 14.86 8.36 9.92
CA MET A 76 13.67 8.63 9.10
C MET A 76 12.37 8.40 9.89
N ALA A 77 12.26 7.32 10.65
CA ALA A 77 11.09 7.07 11.50
C ALA A 77 10.78 8.20 12.48
N SER A 78 11.81 8.94 12.91
CA SER A 78 11.69 10.07 13.84
C SER A 78 11.67 11.43 13.15
N SER A 79 11.64 11.49 11.82
CA SER A 79 11.78 12.73 11.04
C SER A 79 10.57 13.66 11.11
N GLY A 80 9.40 13.15 11.47
CA GLY A 80 8.12 13.88 11.41
C GLY A 80 7.56 14.06 10.00
N LEU A 81 8.14 13.38 9.02
CA LEU A 81 7.59 13.24 7.65
C LEU A 81 6.38 12.29 7.65
N ASP A 82 5.67 12.26 6.53
CA ASP A 82 4.53 11.34 6.36
C ASP A 82 4.97 10.01 5.72
N PHE A 83 5.99 10.05 4.87
CA PHE A 83 6.56 8.89 4.21
C PHE A 83 8.06 9.04 3.95
N VAL A 84 8.70 7.93 3.62
CA VAL A 84 10.04 7.88 3.04
C VAL A 84 10.02 6.93 1.85
N ILE A 85 10.69 7.30 0.75
CA ILE A 85 10.91 6.43 -0.40
C ILE A 85 12.34 5.92 -0.34
N VAL A 86 12.53 4.67 0.07
CA VAL A 86 13.85 4.02 0.00
C VAL A 86 14.17 3.75 -1.46
N ASP A 87 15.25 4.33 -1.93
CA ASP A 87 15.62 4.29 -3.33
C ASP A 87 16.53 3.12 -3.65
N LEU A 88 16.00 2.11 -4.31
CA LEU A 88 16.76 0.97 -4.83
C LEU A 88 16.93 1.00 -6.35
N GLU A 89 16.50 2.07 -7.02
CA GLU A 89 16.77 2.29 -8.43
C GLU A 89 18.16 2.89 -8.65
N HIS A 90 18.46 4.00 -7.96
CA HIS A 90 19.76 4.69 -8.09
C HIS A 90 20.74 4.34 -6.97
N SER A 91 20.42 3.34 -6.16
CA SER A 91 21.31 2.72 -5.18
C SER A 91 21.47 1.24 -5.51
N PRO A 92 22.52 0.56 -5.04
CA PRO A 92 22.63 -0.88 -5.21
C PRO A 92 21.40 -1.61 -4.69
N PHE A 93 20.84 -2.49 -5.52
CA PHE A 93 19.73 -3.34 -5.10
C PHE A 93 20.21 -4.36 -4.07
N ASP A 94 19.90 -4.11 -2.80
CA ASP A 94 20.31 -4.95 -1.67
C ASP A 94 19.12 -5.16 -0.72
N PRO A 95 18.36 -6.25 -0.89
CA PRO A 95 17.24 -6.58 -0.02
C PRO A 95 17.63 -6.77 1.45
N THR A 96 18.86 -7.24 1.73
CA THR A 96 19.33 -7.42 3.12
C THR A 96 19.50 -6.08 3.83
N ARG A 97 20.05 -5.08 3.13
CA ARG A 97 20.14 -3.73 3.68
C ARG A 97 18.77 -3.10 3.86
N LEU A 98 17.84 -3.31 2.91
CA LEU A 98 16.47 -2.85 3.02
C LEU A 98 15.79 -3.44 4.26
N GLU A 99 15.96 -4.74 4.52
CA GLU A 99 15.45 -5.39 5.73
C GLU A 99 15.94 -4.69 7.00
N GLY A 100 17.26 -4.45 7.10
CA GLY A 100 17.86 -3.71 8.21
C GLY A 100 17.32 -2.29 8.33
N TYR A 101 17.10 -1.58 7.23
CA TYR A 101 16.52 -0.25 7.21
C TYR A 101 15.09 -0.25 7.76
N LEU A 102 14.23 -1.15 7.28
CA LEU A 102 12.85 -1.29 7.74
C LEU A 102 12.78 -1.64 9.21
N LEU A 103 13.63 -2.56 9.71
CA LEU A 103 13.76 -2.85 11.14
C LEU A 103 14.14 -1.61 11.95
N GLY A 104 15.05 -0.79 11.41
CA GLY A 104 15.41 0.50 12.03
C GLY A 104 14.22 1.44 12.18
N MET A 105 13.26 1.38 11.26
CA MET A 105 12.05 2.22 11.33
C MET A 105 11.06 1.81 12.42
N VAL A 106 11.19 0.61 13.01
CA VAL A 106 10.29 0.17 14.08
C VAL A 106 10.65 0.83 15.41
N SER A 107 9.84 1.74 15.87
CA SER A 107 9.98 2.38 17.19
C SER A 107 9.02 1.77 18.20
N LYS A 108 9.53 0.93 19.09
CA LYS A 108 8.73 0.34 20.19
C LYS A 108 8.16 1.42 21.11
N ALA A 109 8.90 2.51 21.32
CA ALA A 109 8.45 3.63 22.12
C ALA A 109 7.23 4.33 21.51
N GLU A 110 7.25 4.56 20.19
CA GLU A 110 6.12 5.16 19.49
C GLU A 110 4.90 4.24 19.45
N ILE A 111 5.10 2.92 19.23
CA ILE A 111 4.03 1.91 19.28
C ILE A 111 3.38 1.92 20.67
N HIS A 112 4.20 1.89 21.73
CA HIS A 112 3.70 1.95 23.10
C HIS A 112 2.92 3.22 23.39
N LYS A 113 3.47 4.38 23.01
CA LYS A 113 2.85 5.70 23.22
C LYS A 113 1.52 5.85 22.45
N LYS A 114 1.46 5.39 21.20
CA LYS A 114 0.25 5.49 20.36
C LYS A 114 -0.80 4.42 20.66
N GLY A 115 -0.38 3.29 21.22
CA GLY A 115 -1.26 2.14 21.45
C GLY A 115 -1.71 1.43 20.17
N ASN A 116 -0.99 1.63 19.05
CA ASN A 116 -1.28 0.96 17.77
C ASN A 116 -0.01 0.71 16.95
N LEU A 117 -0.14 -0.13 15.91
CA LEU A 117 0.97 -0.58 15.05
C LEU A 117 1.26 0.34 13.86
N GLN A 118 0.44 1.38 13.63
CA GLN A 118 0.61 2.30 12.50
C GLN A 118 1.97 3.02 12.57
N PRO A 119 2.85 2.93 11.55
CA PRO A 119 4.09 3.69 11.54
C PRO A 119 3.83 5.19 11.46
N GLY A 120 4.67 5.98 12.14
CA GLY A 120 4.62 7.45 12.07
C GLY A 120 5.02 7.97 10.70
N VAL A 121 6.01 7.32 10.08
CA VAL A 121 6.51 7.56 8.73
C VAL A 121 6.35 6.27 7.93
N VAL A 122 5.62 6.31 6.82
CA VAL A 122 5.29 5.13 6.02
C VAL A 122 6.45 4.81 5.06
N PRO A 123 7.02 3.57 5.09
CA PRO A 123 8.06 3.18 4.17
C PRO A 123 7.49 2.80 2.80
N PHE A 124 7.91 3.53 1.78
CA PHE A 124 7.82 3.19 0.38
C PHE A 124 9.18 2.72 -0.12
N VAL A 125 9.20 1.92 -1.17
CA VAL A 125 10.43 1.51 -1.85
C VAL A 125 10.29 1.83 -3.34
N ARG A 126 11.21 2.61 -3.88
CA ARG A 126 11.38 2.71 -5.33
C ARG A 126 12.24 1.54 -5.77
N VAL A 127 11.63 0.65 -6.53
CA VAL A 127 12.30 -0.55 -7.06
C VAL A 127 13.16 -0.17 -8.27
N PRO A 128 14.18 -0.98 -8.64
CA PRO A 128 14.85 -0.82 -9.93
C PRO A 128 13.83 -0.77 -11.07
N ALA A 129 14.20 -0.16 -12.20
CA ALA A 129 13.33 0.04 -13.35
C ALA A 129 12.59 -1.23 -13.76
N ALA A 130 11.45 -1.50 -13.12
CA ALA A 130 10.72 -2.76 -13.22
C ALA A 130 9.56 -2.69 -14.21
N GLY A 131 9.07 -1.50 -14.52
CA GLY A 131 7.92 -1.31 -15.40
C GLY A 131 8.19 -1.87 -16.81
N ARG A 132 9.15 -1.31 -17.50
CA ARG A 132 9.55 -1.72 -18.87
C ARG A 132 10.18 -3.11 -18.91
N GLU A 133 11.09 -3.41 -18.01
CA GLU A 133 11.77 -4.70 -17.94
C GLU A 133 10.92 -5.82 -17.38
N GLN A 134 9.79 -5.48 -16.75
CA GLN A 134 8.84 -6.43 -16.16
C GLN A 134 9.47 -7.35 -15.09
N LEU A 135 10.36 -6.80 -14.27
CA LEU A 135 11.04 -7.52 -13.20
C LEU A 135 10.13 -7.73 -11.98
N GLN A 136 9.04 -8.42 -12.18
CA GLN A 136 7.99 -8.62 -11.17
C GLN A 136 8.50 -9.31 -9.90
N PHE A 137 9.51 -10.16 -10.00
CA PHE A 137 10.12 -10.82 -8.84
C PHE A 137 10.74 -9.83 -7.85
N VAL A 138 11.23 -8.67 -8.33
CA VAL A 138 11.79 -7.61 -7.50
C VAL A 138 10.71 -7.06 -6.56
N ILE A 139 9.51 -6.78 -7.10
CA ILE A 139 8.37 -6.29 -6.32
C ILE A 139 8.01 -7.29 -5.22
N LYS A 140 7.91 -8.59 -5.58
CA LYS A 140 7.64 -9.66 -4.62
C LYS A 140 8.68 -9.68 -3.50
N GLN A 141 9.98 -9.71 -3.84
CA GLN A 141 11.06 -9.78 -2.85
C GLN A 141 11.04 -8.56 -1.91
N VAL A 142 10.80 -7.37 -2.46
CA VAL A 142 10.70 -6.14 -1.68
C VAL A 142 9.49 -6.18 -0.74
N LEU A 143 8.31 -6.58 -1.24
CA LEU A 143 7.09 -6.66 -0.43
C LEU A 143 7.17 -7.74 0.65
N ASP A 144 7.93 -8.82 0.43
CA ASP A 144 8.15 -9.86 1.44
C ASP A 144 8.98 -9.35 2.64
N LEU A 145 9.61 -8.17 2.53
CA LEU A 145 10.30 -7.47 3.64
C LEU A 145 9.38 -6.53 4.43
N GLY A 146 8.23 -6.13 3.87
CA GLY A 146 7.17 -5.42 4.60
C GLY A 146 7.00 -3.93 4.38
N PRO A 147 7.56 -3.27 3.33
CA PRO A 147 7.16 -1.89 3.04
C PRO A 147 5.68 -1.81 2.72
N MET A 148 5.09 -0.63 2.93
CA MET A 148 3.66 -0.38 2.71
C MET A 148 3.38 0.36 1.41
N GLY A 149 4.40 0.59 0.60
CA GLY A 149 4.25 1.20 -0.71
C GLY A 149 5.38 0.83 -1.65
N ILE A 150 5.06 0.82 -2.93
CA ILE A 150 5.99 0.57 -4.03
C ILE A 150 5.90 1.73 -5.01
N VAL A 151 7.04 2.22 -5.45
CA VAL A 151 7.17 3.20 -6.54
C VAL A 151 7.90 2.48 -7.69
N VAL A 152 7.26 2.40 -8.85
CA VAL A 152 7.79 1.66 -10.01
C VAL A 152 8.17 2.64 -11.10
N PRO A 153 9.46 2.74 -11.46
CA PRO A 153 9.92 3.56 -12.56
C PRO A 153 9.57 2.98 -13.93
N HIS A 154 9.59 3.82 -14.96
CA HIS A 154 9.46 3.45 -16.37
C HIS A 154 8.23 2.60 -16.71
N VAL A 155 7.05 3.03 -16.27
CA VAL A 155 5.77 2.41 -16.65
C VAL A 155 5.22 3.14 -17.86
N ASP A 156 5.40 2.55 -19.05
CA ASP A 156 5.09 3.20 -20.32
C ASP A 156 3.69 2.83 -20.86
N THR A 157 3.11 1.72 -20.41
CA THR A 157 1.82 1.23 -20.92
C THR A 157 0.88 0.73 -19.82
N ALA A 158 -0.42 0.66 -20.12
CA ALA A 158 -1.41 0.04 -19.22
C ALA A 158 -1.12 -1.46 -18.98
N LYS A 159 -0.47 -2.14 -19.93
CA LYS A 159 -0.03 -3.53 -19.76
C LYS A 159 1.05 -3.64 -18.69
N ASP A 160 2.03 -2.73 -18.70
CA ASP A 160 3.08 -2.69 -17.68
C ASP A 160 2.45 -2.35 -16.32
N ALA A 161 1.58 -1.37 -16.25
CA ALA A 161 0.84 -1.01 -15.04
C ALA A 161 0.08 -2.21 -14.45
N SER A 162 -0.67 -2.95 -15.29
CA SER A 162 -1.39 -4.15 -14.88
C SER A 162 -0.46 -5.25 -14.36
N ALA A 163 0.70 -5.44 -15.00
CA ALA A 163 1.69 -6.41 -14.56
C ALA A 163 2.25 -6.05 -13.16
N MET A 164 2.46 -4.76 -12.87
CA MET A 164 2.93 -4.29 -11.55
C MET A 164 1.84 -4.47 -10.48
N VAL A 165 0.58 -4.20 -10.79
CA VAL A 165 -0.55 -4.47 -9.88
C VAL A 165 -0.60 -5.97 -9.55
N GLN A 166 -0.53 -6.85 -10.56
CA GLN A 166 -0.53 -8.31 -10.37
C GLN A 166 0.64 -8.78 -9.49
N ALA A 167 1.81 -8.16 -9.63
CA ALA A 167 2.99 -8.51 -8.84
C ALA A 167 2.85 -8.12 -7.36
N CYS A 168 2.08 -7.09 -7.04
CA CYS A 168 1.82 -6.66 -5.68
C CYS A 168 0.79 -7.54 -4.93
N ARG A 169 -0.12 -8.19 -5.65
CA ARG A 169 -1.29 -8.86 -5.12
C ARG A 169 -1.11 -10.37 -4.99
N PHE A 170 -1.62 -10.95 -3.91
CA PHE A 170 -1.80 -12.40 -3.82
C PHE A 170 -2.98 -12.85 -4.68
N PRO A 171 -2.97 -14.11 -5.18
CA PRO A 171 -4.16 -14.72 -5.75
C PRO A 171 -5.33 -14.68 -4.75
N GLN A 172 -6.53 -14.43 -5.24
CA GLN A 172 -7.73 -14.35 -4.39
C GLN A 172 -8.06 -15.70 -3.75
N LEU A 173 -8.50 -15.65 -2.51
CA LEU A 173 -9.00 -16.84 -1.80
C LEU A 173 -10.44 -17.14 -2.24
N ASN A 174 -10.83 -18.42 -2.19
CA ASN A 174 -12.21 -18.82 -2.44
C ASN A 174 -13.17 -18.11 -1.49
N GLY A 175 -14.26 -17.57 -2.02
CA GLY A 175 -15.31 -16.91 -1.24
C GLY A 175 -15.06 -15.43 -0.93
N VAL A 176 -13.94 -14.85 -1.38
CA VAL A 176 -13.72 -13.40 -1.36
C VAL A 176 -14.04 -12.79 -2.72
N PRO A 177 -14.33 -11.46 -2.79
CA PRO A 177 -14.51 -10.78 -4.06
C PRO A 177 -13.29 -10.97 -4.97
N ASP A 178 -13.54 -11.27 -6.24
CA ASP A 178 -12.49 -11.41 -7.24
C ASP A 178 -12.23 -10.06 -7.90
N TYR A 179 -11.14 -9.41 -7.49
CA TYR A 179 -10.74 -8.13 -8.06
C TYR A 179 -9.80 -8.35 -9.24
N GLU A 180 -10.09 -7.70 -10.36
CA GLU A 180 -9.20 -7.65 -11.52
C GLU A 180 -8.27 -6.41 -11.47
N PRO A 181 -7.00 -6.55 -11.85
CA PRO A 181 -6.34 -7.77 -12.35
C PRO A 181 -5.98 -8.76 -11.23
N ALA A 182 -6.16 -10.06 -11.51
CA ALA A 182 -5.86 -11.13 -10.55
C ALA A 182 -4.40 -11.12 -10.08
N GLY A 183 -4.17 -11.37 -8.79
CA GLY A 183 -2.84 -11.37 -8.19
C GLY A 183 -1.95 -12.53 -8.64
N LYS A 184 -0.63 -12.29 -8.71
CA LYS A 184 0.40 -13.27 -9.07
C LYS A 184 1.53 -13.36 -8.05
N ARG A 185 1.45 -12.62 -6.95
CA ARG A 185 2.45 -12.66 -5.89
C ARG A 185 2.49 -14.03 -5.24
N GLY A 186 3.65 -14.67 -5.22
CA GLY A 186 3.84 -15.94 -4.51
C GLY A 186 3.88 -15.75 -2.99
N ILE A 187 3.50 -16.78 -2.24
CA ILE A 187 3.49 -16.77 -0.77
C ILE A 187 4.92 -16.84 -0.24
N GLY A 188 5.32 -15.85 0.57
CA GLY A 188 6.64 -15.74 1.20
C GLY A 188 6.65 -14.71 2.33
N TYR A 189 5.51 -14.29 2.80
CA TYR A 189 5.26 -13.11 3.59
C TYR A 189 5.53 -13.23 5.11
N GLY A 190 6.09 -14.33 5.60
CA GLY A 190 6.25 -14.53 7.05
C GLY A 190 7.02 -13.41 7.77
N TRP A 191 8.02 -12.85 7.09
CA TRP A 191 8.77 -11.71 7.61
C TRP A 191 7.97 -10.41 7.55
N ALA A 192 7.29 -10.13 6.43
CA ALA A 192 6.46 -8.94 6.27
C ALA A 192 5.30 -8.91 7.29
N ALA A 193 4.66 -10.06 7.54
CA ALA A 193 3.63 -10.19 8.57
C ALA A 193 4.19 -9.83 9.95
N ARG A 194 5.36 -10.37 10.31
CA ARG A 194 6.07 -10.03 11.55
C ARG A 194 6.41 -8.53 11.61
N TYR A 195 6.88 -7.95 10.51
CA TYR A 195 7.21 -6.53 10.44
C TYR A 195 5.98 -5.64 10.67
N TRP A 196 4.82 -6.01 10.11
CA TRP A 196 3.56 -5.29 10.35
C TRP A 196 2.95 -5.57 11.73
N GLY A 197 3.46 -6.56 12.47
CA GLY A 197 2.93 -6.97 13.77
C GLY A 197 1.63 -7.77 13.68
N LEU A 198 1.43 -8.48 12.56
CA LEU A 198 0.24 -9.26 12.24
C LEU A 198 0.55 -10.77 12.20
N SER A 199 -0.48 -11.59 12.37
CA SER A 199 -0.43 -12.98 11.96
C SER A 199 -0.33 -13.10 10.43
N GLY A 200 0.08 -14.28 9.94
CA GLY A 200 0.15 -14.52 8.49
C GLY A 200 -1.21 -14.37 7.79
N THR A 201 -2.29 -14.80 8.44
CA THR A 201 -3.67 -14.67 7.91
C THR A 201 -4.09 -13.20 7.84
N GLU A 202 -3.92 -12.44 8.92
CA GLU A 202 -4.24 -11.00 8.93
C GLU A 202 -3.43 -10.22 7.91
N TYR A 203 -2.15 -10.57 7.74
CA TYR A 203 -1.32 -9.97 6.70
C TYR A 203 -1.85 -10.28 5.30
N ALA A 204 -2.17 -11.55 5.01
CA ALA A 204 -2.67 -11.94 3.70
C ALA A 204 -3.99 -11.24 3.33
N GLU A 205 -4.85 -10.96 4.31
CA GLU A 205 -6.10 -10.23 4.14
C GLU A 205 -5.89 -8.73 3.88
N ARG A 206 -4.79 -8.14 4.38
CA ARG A 206 -4.52 -6.70 4.29
C ARG A 206 -3.44 -6.34 3.28
N ALA A 207 -2.63 -7.29 2.84
CA ALA A 207 -1.53 -7.08 1.90
C ALA A 207 -2.01 -7.09 0.45
N ASP A 208 -3.03 -6.31 0.15
CA ASP A 208 -3.53 -6.03 -1.19
C ASP A 208 -3.39 -4.55 -1.53
N VAL A 209 -3.54 -4.20 -2.80
CA VAL A 209 -3.35 -2.83 -3.28
C VAL A 209 -4.60 -1.98 -3.07
N TRP A 210 -4.43 -0.88 -2.35
CA TRP A 210 -5.40 0.20 -2.32
C TRP A 210 -5.25 1.08 -3.58
N PRO A 211 -6.33 1.58 -4.22
CA PRO A 211 -7.73 1.53 -3.79
C PRO A 211 -8.54 0.35 -4.34
N LEU A 212 -7.93 -0.61 -5.05
CA LEU A 212 -8.63 -1.76 -5.63
C LEU A 212 -9.33 -2.58 -4.53
N ASP A 213 -8.56 -3.02 -3.53
CA ASP A 213 -9.14 -3.52 -2.29
C ASP A 213 -9.25 -2.36 -1.29
N PRO A 214 -10.48 -1.97 -0.88
CA PRO A 214 -10.66 -0.93 0.12
C PRO A 214 -10.00 -1.22 1.47
N LYS A 215 -9.70 -2.48 1.80
CA LYS A 215 -8.97 -2.90 3.01
C LYS A 215 -7.47 -3.04 2.78
N GLY A 216 -7.03 -2.95 1.53
CA GLY A 216 -5.63 -3.07 1.16
C GLY A 216 -4.77 -2.00 1.84
N GLU A 217 -3.57 -2.39 2.26
CA GLU A 217 -2.61 -1.52 2.95
C GLU A 217 -1.34 -1.28 2.12
N ILE A 218 -1.30 -1.76 0.86
CA ILE A 218 -0.22 -1.51 -0.08
C ILE A 218 -0.62 -0.40 -1.04
N SER A 219 0.25 0.60 -1.18
CA SER A 219 0.05 1.72 -2.11
C SER A 219 1.03 1.59 -3.28
N LEU A 220 0.52 1.40 -4.51
CA LEU A 220 1.33 1.26 -5.72
C LEU A 220 1.33 2.56 -6.52
N TRP A 221 2.52 3.15 -6.68
CA TRP A 221 2.76 4.35 -7.45
C TRP A 221 3.57 4.04 -8.70
N LEU A 222 3.12 4.54 -9.84
CA LEU A 222 3.75 4.32 -11.13
C LEU A 222 4.39 5.63 -11.62
N MET A 223 5.66 5.57 -12.04
CA MET A 223 6.36 6.76 -12.53
C MET A 223 6.04 7.00 -14.00
N ILE A 224 5.59 8.21 -14.28
CA ILE A 224 5.32 8.75 -15.61
C ILE A 224 6.49 9.70 -15.93
N GLU A 225 7.45 9.20 -16.67
CA GLU A 225 8.72 9.87 -16.86
C GLU A 225 9.31 9.69 -18.26
N THR A 226 8.49 9.20 -19.19
CA THR A 226 8.84 9.10 -20.60
C THR A 226 7.79 9.78 -21.46
N LYS A 227 8.15 10.16 -22.68
CA LYS A 227 7.20 10.69 -23.67
C LYS A 227 6.07 9.69 -23.93
N GLU A 228 6.40 8.39 -24.05
CA GLU A 228 5.44 7.32 -24.25
C GLU A 228 4.47 7.20 -23.08
N ALA A 229 4.97 7.23 -21.84
CA ALA A 229 4.15 7.21 -20.63
C ALA A 229 3.18 8.40 -20.56
N VAL A 230 3.59 9.59 -20.99
CA VAL A 230 2.71 10.79 -21.06
C VAL A 230 1.59 10.58 -22.07
N GLU A 231 1.91 9.99 -23.23
CA GLU A 231 0.93 9.70 -24.28
C GLU A 231 -0.10 8.64 -23.81
N ASN A 232 0.35 7.63 -23.07
CA ASN A 232 -0.47 6.52 -22.54
C ASN A 232 -1.01 6.79 -21.12
N CYS A 233 -0.82 7.99 -20.58
CA CYS A 233 -1.10 8.28 -19.17
C CYS A 233 -2.54 7.99 -18.75
N LEU A 234 -3.52 8.22 -19.62
CA LEU A 234 -4.93 7.98 -19.33
C LEU A 234 -5.22 6.48 -19.14
N GLU A 235 -4.68 5.63 -20.01
CA GLU A 235 -4.84 4.19 -19.93
C GLU A 235 -4.12 3.62 -18.73
N ILE A 236 -2.93 4.12 -18.40
CA ILE A 236 -2.17 3.74 -17.20
C ILE A 236 -2.96 4.11 -15.94
N ALA A 237 -3.49 5.34 -15.87
CA ALA A 237 -4.25 5.83 -14.73
C ALA A 237 -5.56 5.05 -14.48
N ARG A 238 -6.12 4.43 -15.50
CA ARG A 238 -7.36 3.62 -15.42
C ARG A 238 -7.15 2.19 -14.97
N VAL A 239 -5.90 1.73 -14.86
CA VAL A 239 -5.63 0.37 -14.39
C VAL A 239 -6.04 0.25 -12.92
N PRO A 240 -6.96 -0.66 -12.57
CA PRO A 240 -7.40 -0.85 -11.19
C PRO A 240 -6.22 -1.26 -10.30
N GLY A 241 -6.10 -0.64 -9.13
CA GLY A 241 -5.02 -0.90 -8.18
C GLY A 241 -3.85 0.08 -8.27
N VAL A 242 -3.84 0.99 -9.23
CA VAL A 242 -2.90 2.11 -9.28
C VAL A 242 -3.34 3.16 -8.24
N ALA A 243 -2.52 3.35 -7.21
CA ALA A 243 -2.81 4.31 -6.14
C ALA A 243 -2.44 5.76 -6.51
N GLY A 244 -1.56 5.94 -7.48
CA GLY A 244 -1.15 7.26 -7.94
C GLY A 244 -0.12 7.22 -9.05
N LEU A 245 0.05 8.37 -9.70
CA LEU A 245 1.06 8.60 -10.74
C LEU A 245 2.14 9.51 -10.16
N PHE A 246 3.39 9.06 -10.22
CA PHE A 246 4.54 9.84 -9.77
C PHE A 246 5.31 10.37 -10.97
N ILE A 247 5.51 11.68 -11.04
CA ILE A 247 6.23 12.32 -12.15
C ILE A 247 7.72 12.39 -11.79
N GLY A 248 8.57 11.80 -12.64
CA GLY A 248 10.02 11.95 -12.62
C GLY A 248 10.47 13.04 -13.58
N PRO A 249 10.59 14.32 -13.14
CA PRO A 249 10.80 15.43 -14.08
C PRO A 249 12.16 15.37 -14.80
N SER A 250 13.18 14.80 -14.20
CA SER A 250 14.52 14.67 -14.81
C SER A 250 14.51 13.69 -15.98
N ASP A 251 13.96 12.48 -15.75
CA ASP A 251 13.86 11.45 -16.77
C ASP A 251 12.88 11.85 -17.87
N LEU A 252 11.79 12.52 -17.48
CA LEU A 252 10.85 13.10 -18.45
C LEU A 252 11.53 14.12 -19.36
N ALA A 253 12.33 15.05 -18.82
CA ALA A 253 13.09 16.00 -19.61
C ALA A 253 14.06 15.30 -20.56
N PHE A 254 14.77 14.29 -20.04
CA PHE A 254 15.69 13.49 -20.84
C PHE A 254 14.98 12.72 -21.97
N SER A 255 13.84 12.13 -21.69
CA SER A 255 12.99 11.44 -22.67
C SER A 255 12.42 12.38 -23.74
N LEU A 256 12.14 13.62 -23.37
CA LEU A 256 11.71 14.69 -24.31
C LEU A 256 12.87 15.25 -25.12
N GLY A 257 14.13 14.96 -24.76
CA GLY A 257 15.32 15.50 -25.41
C GLY A 257 15.56 16.99 -25.12
N VAL A 258 15.15 17.48 -23.95
CA VAL A 258 15.23 18.90 -23.55
C VAL A 258 15.88 19.04 -22.16
N PRO A 259 16.42 20.23 -21.80
CA PRO A 259 16.88 20.51 -20.45
C PRO A 259 15.72 20.45 -19.42
N LEU A 260 16.02 20.10 -18.16
CA LEU A 260 15.01 19.98 -17.08
C LEU A 260 14.14 21.23 -16.89
N GLY A 261 14.66 22.42 -17.11
CA GLY A 261 13.91 23.69 -16.98
C GLY A 261 13.14 24.11 -18.23
N ASP A 262 13.13 23.28 -19.29
CA ASP A 262 12.44 23.63 -20.54
C ASP A 262 10.92 23.62 -20.34
N PRO A 263 10.18 24.62 -20.94
CA PRO A 263 8.73 24.67 -20.87
C PRO A 263 8.00 23.41 -21.37
N ALA A 264 8.61 22.62 -22.25
CA ALA A 264 8.04 21.38 -22.73
C ALA A 264 7.82 20.36 -21.61
N VAL A 265 8.68 20.36 -20.56
CA VAL A 265 8.52 19.50 -19.38
C VAL A 265 7.25 19.88 -18.63
N GLU A 266 7.02 21.18 -18.39
CA GLU A 266 5.80 21.62 -17.70
C GLU A 266 4.54 21.34 -18.53
N THR A 267 4.61 21.54 -19.84
CA THR A 267 3.51 21.17 -20.77
C THR A 267 3.16 19.68 -20.68
N ALA A 268 4.15 18.81 -20.55
CA ALA A 268 3.92 17.37 -20.34
C ALA A 268 3.30 17.10 -18.94
N ILE A 269 3.77 17.79 -17.91
CA ILE A 269 3.18 17.70 -16.56
C ILE A 269 1.72 18.16 -16.57
N GLU A 270 1.37 19.24 -17.28
CA GLU A 270 -0.01 19.71 -17.39
C GLU A 270 -0.95 18.70 -18.04
N LYS A 271 -0.47 17.93 -19.03
CA LYS A 271 -1.24 16.82 -19.61
C LYS A 271 -1.52 15.74 -18.56
N ILE A 272 -0.53 15.36 -17.73
CA ILE A 272 -0.70 14.37 -16.65
C ILE A 272 -1.67 14.91 -15.58
N VAL A 273 -1.60 16.22 -15.27
CA VAL A 273 -2.55 16.89 -14.35
C VAL A 273 -3.98 16.77 -14.88
N ALA A 274 -4.20 17.00 -16.17
CA ALA A 274 -5.52 16.84 -16.78
C ALA A 274 -6.05 15.41 -16.68
N VAL A 275 -5.19 14.40 -16.87
CA VAL A 275 -5.55 12.98 -16.66
C VAL A 275 -5.94 12.71 -15.20
N SER A 276 -5.17 13.23 -14.24
CA SER A 276 -5.50 13.10 -12.81
C SER A 276 -6.86 13.73 -12.48
N GLN A 277 -7.16 14.90 -13.02
CA GLN A 277 -8.46 15.55 -12.83
C GLN A 277 -9.61 14.72 -13.42
N GLN A 278 -9.39 14.09 -14.57
CA GLN A 278 -10.39 13.26 -15.24
C GLN A 278 -10.63 11.93 -14.50
N THR A 279 -9.58 11.31 -13.95
CA THR A 279 -9.64 9.96 -13.37
C THR A 279 -9.78 9.96 -11.86
N GLY A 280 -9.40 11.05 -11.20
CA GLY A 280 -9.32 11.14 -9.74
C GLY A 280 -8.05 10.49 -9.15
N VAL A 281 -7.15 9.92 -9.96
CA VAL A 281 -5.91 9.30 -9.51
C VAL A 281 -4.95 10.37 -8.99
N PRO A 282 -4.44 10.26 -7.74
CA PRO A 282 -3.55 11.25 -7.15
C PRO A 282 -2.22 11.40 -7.89
N LEU A 283 -1.62 12.60 -7.81
CA LEU A 283 -0.31 12.89 -8.36
C LEU A 283 0.77 13.02 -7.29
N GLY A 284 1.96 12.53 -7.63
CA GLY A 284 3.19 12.71 -6.87
C GLY A 284 4.33 13.24 -7.73
N THR A 285 5.32 13.85 -7.09
CA THR A 285 6.55 14.28 -7.75
C THR A 285 7.64 14.59 -6.73
N LEU A 286 8.88 14.74 -7.22
CA LEU A 286 9.98 15.37 -6.49
C LEU A 286 9.95 16.89 -6.75
N CYS A 287 9.97 17.69 -5.69
CA CYS A 287 10.04 19.15 -5.80
C CYS A 287 10.75 19.81 -4.62
N GLY A 288 11.36 20.96 -4.85
CA GLY A 288 11.94 21.80 -3.79
C GLY A 288 10.91 22.74 -3.14
N ALA A 289 11.33 23.45 -2.09
CA ALA A 289 10.47 24.37 -1.36
C ALA A 289 9.82 25.45 -2.25
N GLY A 290 10.53 25.90 -3.29
CA GLY A 290 10.01 26.92 -4.22
C GLY A 290 8.84 26.43 -5.10
N ASP A 291 8.67 25.13 -5.28
CA ASP A 291 7.66 24.54 -6.17
C ASP A 291 6.46 23.94 -5.42
N VAL A 292 6.56 23.75 -4.10
CA VAL A 292 5.52 23.04 -3.30
C VAL A 292 4.14 23.65 -3.50
N GLU A 293 3.99 24.99 -3.40
CA GLU A 293 2.68 25.63 -3.55
C GLU A 293 2.13 25.47 -4.97
N LYS A 294 2.99 25.57 -6.01
CA LYS A 294 2.61 25.34 -7.39
C LYS A 294 2.06 23.91 -7.55
N ARG A 295 2.80 22.90 -7.10
CA ARG A 295 2.39 21.50 -7.23
C ARG A 295 1.12 21.21 -6.45
N LEU A 296 0.97 21.70 -5.24
CA LEU A 296 -0.27 21.58 -4.46
C LEU A 296 -1.46 22.25 -5.17
N SER A 297 -1.26 23.41 -5.78
CA SER A 297 -2.31 24.11 -6.58
C SER A 297 -2.72 23.31 -7.81
N GLN A 298 -1.82 22.51 -8.38
CA GLN A 298 -2.09 21.58 -9.48
C GLN A 298 -2.75 20.28 -9.03
N GLY A 299 -2.93 20.04 -7.72
CA GLY A 299 -3.58 18.84 -7.16
C GLY A 299 -2.63 17.72 -6.75
N PHE A 300 -1.32 17.96 -6.76
CA PHE A 300 -0.37 16.98 -6.26
C PHE A 300 -0.55 16.73 -4.76
N ARG A 301 -0.40 15.46 -4.33
CA ARG A 301 -0.58 15.06 -2.92
C ARG A 301 0.52 14.17 -2.37
N PHE A 302 1.40 13.65 -3.19
CA PHE A 302 2.53 12.81 -2.78
C PHE A 302 3.83 13.53 -3.16
N LEU A 303 4.35 14.35 -2.24
CA LEU A 303 5.46 15.25 -2.51
C LEU A 303 6.74 14.79 -1.81
N ALA A 304 7.71 14.29 -2.61
CA ALA A 304 9.06 14.07 -2.14
C ALA A 304 9.82 15.40 -2.19
N VAL A 305 10.13 15.96 -1.02
CA VAL A 305 10.66 17.33 -0.91
C VAL A 305 12.16 17.39 -0.59
N GLY A 306 12.89 16.32 -0.89
CA GLY A 306 14.34 16.25 -0.71
C GLY A 306 14.87 14.82 -0.65
N GLY A 307 16.07 14.67 -0.15
CA GLY A 307 16.80 13.42 -0.04
C GLY A 307 17.41 13.19 1.35
N ASP A 308 18.22 12.18 1.45
CA ASP A 308 18.70 11.39 2.58
C ASP A 308 19.28 12.04 3.81
N ALA A 309 19.62 13.28 3.78
CA ALA A 309 20.35 13.87 4.91
C ALA A 309 19.47 14.15 6.15
N GLY A 310 18.28 13.54 6.23
CA GLY A 310 17.26 13.90 7.19
C GLY A 310 16.63 15.26 6.85
N PRO A 311 15.69 15.77 7.66
CA PRO A 311 15.07 17.04 7.37
C PRO A 311 16.08 18.18 7.37
N SER A 312 16.71 18.44 6.24
CA SER A 312 17.53 19.62 5.98
C SER A 312 16.68 20.90 6.10
N GLY A 313 17.32 22.06 6.13
CA GLY A 313 16.60 23.33 6.12
C GLY A 313 15.55 23.40 5.03
N GLY A 314 15.90 23.03 3.79
CA GLY A 314 14.99 23.03 2.65
C GLY A 314 13.81 22.06 2.80
N VAL A 315 14.03 20.87 3.32
CA VAL A 315 12.94 19.89 3.58
C VAL A 315 11.97 20.44 4.62
N ARG A 316 12.48 20.98 5.73
CA ARG A 316 11.62 21.57 6.77
C ARG A 316 10.80 22.75 6.25
N GLU A 317 11.41 23.60 5.43
CA GLU A 317 10.74 24.72 4.79
C GLU A 317 9.63 24.23 3.85
N ALA A 318 9.91 23.31 2.95
CA ALA A 318 8.94 22.72 2.02
C ALA A 318 7.74 22.11 2.76
N VAL A 319 7.98 21.31 3.80
CA VAL A 319 6.93 20.75 4.65
C VAL A 319 6.12 21.83 5.35
N SER A 320 6.78 22.86 5.88
CA SER A 320 6.09 23.98 6.53
C SER A 320 5.18 24.76 5.58
N ILE A 321 5.66 25.05 4.37
CA ILE A 321 4.87 25.67 3.29
C ILE A 321 3.67 24.79 2.96
N GLY A 322 3.92 23.51 2.68
CA GLY A 322 2.88 22.58 2.27
C GLY A 322 1.79 22.35 3.31
N ARG A 323 2.14 22.26 4.60
CA ARG A 323 1.17 22.08 5.69
C ARG A 323 0.30 23.33 5.96
N LYS A 324 0.76 24.52 5.54
CA LYS A 324 0.01 25.78 5.64
C LYS A 324 -0.85 26.05 4.41
N PHE A 325 -0.61 25.31 3.32
CA PHE A 325 -1.31 25.53 2.05
C PHE A 325 -2.83 25.28 2.22
N LYS A 326 -3.62 26.21 1.74
CA LYS A 326 -5.08 26.09 1.64
C LYS A 326 -5.46 26.16 0.17
N PRO A 327 -6.16 25.16 -0.38
CA PRO A 327 -6.67 25.24 -1.74
C PRO A 327 -7.51 26.52 -1.89
N LYS A 328 -7.31 27.23 -2.97
CA LYS A 328 -8.28 28.27 -3.35
C LYS A 328 -9.56 27.57 -3.74
N GLY A 329 -10.64 27.84 -3.03
CA GLY A 329 -11.97 27.27 -3.26
C GLY A 329 -12.51 27.57 -4.66
#